data_1856214f60353bd15b880c302a1f3b67
#
_entry.id   1856214f60353bd15b880c302a1f3b67
#
_cell.length_a   1.000
_cell.length_b   1.000
_cell.length_c   1.000
_cell.angle_alpha   90.00
_cell.angle_beta   90.00
_cell.angle_gamma   90.00
#
_symmetry.space_group_name_H-M   'P 1'
#
loop_
_entity.id
_entity.type
_entity.pdbx_description
1 polymer ?
#
loop_
_entity_poly.entity_id
_entity_poly.type
_entity_poly.pdbx_seq_one_letter_code
_entity_poly.pdbx_strand_id
1 'polypeptide(L)' 'MDYRLTAEDKERIKLLDEVAKNKFMNFSLEQLIRLQELVEKKDYGNEIKAQKSKRSLLKQINIEIYKRDDSAIWK' A
#
# COMPACT_ATOMS: atom_id res chain seq x y z
N MET A 1 7.22 -26.76 0.36
CA MET A 1 7.23 -25.52 1.01
C MET A 1 5.85 -24.95 1.12
N ASP A 2 5.54 -24.54 2.28
CA ASP A 2 4.20 -24.25 2.59
C ASP A 2 3.93 -22.77 2.60
N TYR A 3 3.60 -22.24 1.47
CA TYR A 3 3.31 -20.84 1.36
C TYR A 3 1.84 -20.61 1.50
N ARG A 4 1.42 -20.50 2.72
CA ARG A 4 0.04 -20.17 2.93
C ARG A 4 -0.08 -18.69 3.01
N LEU A 5 -0.68 -18.14 2.00
CA LEU A 5 -0.98 -16.73 2.01
C LEU A 5 -2.21 -16.49 2.86
N THR A 6 -2.11 -15.55 3.77
CA THR A 6 -3.27 -15.13 4.54
C THR A 6 -4.20 -14.33 3.64
N ALA A 7 -5.43 -14.09 4.11
CA ALA A 7 -6.35 -13.25 3.37
C ALA A 7 -5.76 -11.85 3.15
N GLU A 8 -5.04 -11.35 4.14
CA GLU A 8 -4.41 -10.04 4.03
C GLU A 8 -3.30 -10.04 2.99
N ASP A 9 -2.52 -11.12 2.93
CA ASP A 9 -1.47 -11.23 1.92
C ASP A 9 -2.07 -11.21 0.52
N LYS A 10 -3.15 -11.94 0.31
CA LYS A 10 -3.81 -12.00 -0.98
C LYS A 10 -4.37 -10.65 -1.37
N GLU A 11 -4.97 -9.96 -0.42
CA GLU A 11 -5.52 -8.64 -0.66
C GLU A 11 -4.41 -7.66 -1.03
N ARG A 12 -3.32 -7.69 -0.28
CA ARG A 12 -2.19 -6.81 -0.55
C ARG A 12 -1.63 -7.04 -1.96
N ILE A 13 -1.44 -8.30 -2.32
CA ILE A 13 -0.91 -8.64 -3.64
C ILE A 13 -1.84 -8.14 -4.74
N LYS A 14 -3.13 -8.32 -4.54
CA LYS A 14 -4.11 -7.87 -5.51
C LYS A 14 -4.07 -6.35 -5.69
N LEU A 15 -4.00 -5.62 -4.58
CA LEU A 15 -3.95 -4.18 -4.64
C LEU A 15 -2.65 -3.68 -5.26
N LEU A 16 -1.54 -4.34 -4.94
CA LEU A 16 -0.26 -3.96 -5.52
C LEU A 16 -0.21 -4.26 -7.02
N ASP A 17 -0.88 -5.33 -7.44
CA ASP A 17 -0.99 -5.63 -8.86
C ASP A 17 -1.74 -4.50 -9.58
N GLU A 18 -2.77 -3.99 -8.95
CA GLU A 18 -3.52 -2.86 -9.51
C GLU A 18 -2.64 -1.62 -9.62
N VAL A 19 -1.82 -1.36 -8.60
CA VAL A 19 -0.89 -0.24 -8.63
C VAL A 19 0.08 -0.40 -9.81
N ALA A 20 0.57 -1.62 -10.03
CA ALA A 20 1.50 -1.88 -11.12
C ALA A 20 0.87 -1.60 -12.48
N LYS A 21 -0.41 -1.86 -12.60
CA LYS A 21 -1.11 -1.67 -13.88
C LYS A 21 -1.58 -0.23 -14.09
N ASN A 22 -2.17 0.36 -13.09
CA ASN A 22 -2.86 1.64 -13.23
C ASN A 22 -2.42 2.68 -12.22
N LYS A 23 -1.36 2.41 -11.49
CA LYS A 23 -0.91 3.26 -10.41
C LYS A 23 -2.06 3.42 -9.42
N PHE A 24 -2.32 4.62 -8.95
CA PHE A 24 -3.34 4.82 -7.94
C PHE A 24 -4.63 5.42 -8.51
N MET A 25 -4.76 5.42 -9.81
CA MET A 25 -5.87 6.12 -10.46
C MET A 25 -7.24 5.60 -10.08
N ASN A 26 -7.35 4.29 -9.91
CA ASN A 26 -8.64 3.67 -9.60
C ASN A 26 -8.87 3.42 -8.13
N PHE A 27 -8.00 3.96 -7.30
CA PHE A 27 -8.11 3.74 -5.87
C PHE A 27 -8.96 4.81 -5.22
N SER A 28 -9.91 4.39 -4.40
CA SER A 28 -10.65 5.30 -3.53
C SER A 28 -9.79 5.60 -2.31
N LEU A 29 -10.18 6.63 -1.55
CA LEU A 29 -9.49 6.95 -0.31
C LEU A 29 -9.48 5.76 0.64
N GLU A 30 -10.60 5.06 0.75
CA GLU A 30 -10.68 3.89 1.63
C GLU A 30 -9.72 2.78 1.19
N GLN A 31 -9.63 2.57 -0.11
CA GLN A 31 -8.72 1.55 -0.63
C GLN A 31 -7.27 1.93 -0.39
N LEU A 32 -6.94 3.20 -0.50
CA LEU A 32 -5.58 3.66 -0.22
C LEU A 32 -5.22 3.46 1.25
N ILE A 33 -6.14 3.78 2.14
CA ILE A 33 -5.92 3.59 3.56
C ILE A 33 -5.74 2.10 3.87
N ARG A 34 -6.57 1.26 3.25
CA ARG A 34 -6.46 -0.18 3.44
C ARG A 34 -5.12 -0.70 2.92
N LEU A 35 -4.69 -0.24 1.76
CA LEU A 35 -3.41 -0.64 1.22
C LEU A 35 -2.27 -0.20 2.14
N GLN A 36 -2.37 1.00 2.68
CA GLN A 36 -1.37 1.49 3.62
C GLN A 36 -1.24 0.56 4.81
N GLU A 37 -2.37 0.16 5.39
CA GLU A 37 -2.36 -0.77 6.52
C GLU A 37 -1.70 -2.09 6.17
N LEU A 38 -2.07 -2.64 5.02
CA LEU A 38 -1.55 -3.93 4.60
C LEU A 38 -0.04 -3.88 4.36
N VAL A 39 0.42 -2.81 3.74
CA VAL A 39 1.85 -2.66 3.48
C VAL A 39 2.63 -2.44 4.77
N GLU A 40 2.07 -1.67 5.69
CA GLU A 40 2.72 -1.42 6.97
C GLU A 40 2.86 -2.68 7.80
N LYS A 41 1.87 -3.54 7.75
CA LYS A 41 1.90 -4.78 8.52
C LYS A 41 2.96 -5.75 8.03
N LYS A 42 3.33 -5.66 6.77
CA LYS A 42 4.29 -6.60 6.21
C LYS A 42 5.69 -6.25 6.66
N ASP A 43 6.32 -7.20 7.33
CA ASP A 43 7.69 -7.05 7.80
C ASP A 43 8.62 -7.87 6.93
N TYR A 44 9.58 -7.22 6.32
CA TYR A 44 10.52 -7.89 5.44
C TYR A 44 11.81 -8.30 6.16
N GLY A 45 11.85 -8.10 7.46
CA GLY A 45 13.00 -8.53 8.26
C GLY A 45 14.30 -7.90 7.81
N ASN A 46 15.24 -8.76 7.42
CA ASN A 46 16.57 -8.30 7.05
C ASN A 46 16.71 -7.94 5.57
N GLU A 47 15.63 -7.98 4.83
CA GLU A 47 15.66 -7.65 3.40
C GLU A 47 15.73 -6.16 3.22
N ILE A 48 16.92 -5.64 3.08
CA ILE A 48 17.12 -4.19 3.01
C ILE A 48 16.43 -3.57 1.80
N LYS A 49 16.55 -4.21 0.66
CA LYS A 49 15.91 -3.70 -0.56
C LYS A 49 14.39 -3.69 -0.43
N ALA A 50 13.85 -4.75 0.14
CA ALA A 50 12.40 -4.83 0.33
C ALA A 50 11.92 -3.78 1.32
N GLN A 51 12.68 -3.51 2.37
CA GLN A 51 12.31 -2.47 3.33
C GLN A 51 12.35 -1.09 2.70
N LYS A 52 13.32 -0.83 1.85
CA LYS A 52 13.39 0.44 1.15
C LYS A 52 12.21 0.60 0.20
N SER A 53 11.87 -0.46 -0.52
CA SER A 53 10.71 -0.44 -1.40
C SER A 53 9.43 -0.19 -0.61
N LYS A 54 9.32 -0.81 0.55
CA LYS A 54 8.16 -0.61 1.42
C LYS A 54 8.03 0.86 1.83
N ARG A 55 9.13 1.47 2.25
CA ARG A 55 9.11 2.89 2.64
C ARG A 55 8.72 3.79 1.49
N SER A 56 9.29 3.53 0.32
CA SER A 56 8.98 4.31 -0.85
C SER A 56 7.51 4.20 -1.22
N LEU A 57 6.98 2.98 -1.16
CA LEU A 57 5.59 2.74 -1.46
C LEU A 57 4.67 3.42 -0.46
N LEU A 58 5.00 3.33 0.83
CA LEU A 58 4.20 4.00 1.86
C LEU A 58 4.19 5.50 1.67
N LYS A 59 5.32 6.07 1.28
CA LYS A 59 5.39 7.50 1.00
C LYS A 59 4.46 7.87 -0.14
N GLN A 60 4.48 7.09 -1.21
CA GLN A 60 3.61 7.35 -2.35
C GLN A 60 2.14 7.21 -1.97
N ILE A 61 1.82 6.20 -1.19
CA ILE A 61 0.45 6.01 -0.74
C ILE A 61 -0.01 7.20 0.09
N ASN A 62 0.84 7.68 0.99
CA ASN A 62 0.50 8.84 1.82
C ASN A 62 0.25 10.08 0.97
N ILE A 63 1.06 10.29 -0.05
CA ILE A 63 0.87 11.43 -0.95
C ILE A 63 -0.49 11.33 -1.64
N GLU A 64 -0.85 10.14 -2.08
CA GLU A 64 -2.13 9.95 -2.75
C GLU A 64 -3.30 10.14 -1.80
N ILE A 65 -3.15 9.71 -0.56
CA ILE A 65 -4.17 9.93 0.46
C ILE A 65 -4.40 11.43 0.67
N TYR A 66 -3.31 12.18 0.80
CA TYR A 66 -3.43 13.64 0.94
C TYR A 66 -4.13 14.28 -0.24
N LYS A 67 -3.80 13.83 -1.44
CA LYS A 67 -4.43 14.39 -2.62
C LYS A 67 -5.93 14.18 -2.65
N ARG A 68 -6.39 13.07 -2.12
CA ARG A 68 -7.81 12.73 -2.14
C ARG A 68 -8.57 13.26 -0.95
N ASP A 69 -7.88 13.53 0.14
CA ASP A 69 -8.49 14.01 1.36
C ASP A 69 -8.28 15.50 1.50
N ASP A 70 -8.86 16.23 0.57
CA ASP A 70 -8.71 17.67 0.54
C ASP A 70 -9.19 18.35 1.81
N SER A 71 -10.25 17.84 2.39
CA SER A 71 -10.82 18.46 3.57
C SER A 71 -9.86 18.43 4.75
N ALA A 72 -9.05 17.40 4.86
CA ALA A 72 -8.07 17.30 5.94
C ALA A 72 -6.96 18.32 5.75
N ILE A 73 -6.63 18.63 4.52
CA ILE A 73 -5.53 19.53 4.20
C ILE A 73 -5.86 20.97 4.52
N TRP A 74 -7.11 21.34 4.34
CA TRP A 74 -7.51 22.73 4.43
C TRP A 74 -8.12 23.13 5.75
N LYS A 75 -7.91 22.35 6.74
CA LYS A 75 -8.42 22.67 8.07
C LYS A 75 -7.51 23.59 8.83
#